data_592105b7349d77a48f0c646df943eb74
#
_entry.id   592105b7349d77a48f0c646df943eb74
#
_cell.length_a   1.000
_cell.length_b   1.000
_cell.length_c   1.000
_cell.angle_alpha   90.00
_cell.angle_beta   90.00
_cell.angle_gamma   90.00
#
_symmetry.space_group_name_H-M   'P 1'
#
loop_
_entity.id
_entity.type
_entity.pdbx_description
1 polymer ?
#
loop_
_entity_poly.entity_id
_entity_poly.type
_entity_poly.pdbx_seq_one_letter_code
_entity_poly.pdbx_strand_id
1 'polypeptide(L)'
;MKQSVFNLIPGRPIVYWASYQMLNAFEVGVPLGDAAPAKQGLATADNERFLRQWFEVSAERSHMRAQDREEARASGARWFPHNKGGEFRKWWGNQDYVINWEDDGRELWEFRPRSVIRNPDYIFSPCVSWSNVTSGEPSFRQYESSSVFSHVGQAVFPKGSERIAVLGALNSTVIRHILDAISPGIHVNSGQVDQLPWIEHEFFDPTGVERLIDIFRDDWDARETSWDFARPPYLRGGYSLLQDAFDDWYSRSCETADEAQRLETENNRYWADVYSLADEVEVDVPLARVSLTYNPRFAFAPTKGAPERSEEEYRWLHYQRSARELISWAIGVTMGRYSVDVPGLVLADQASSLDDFRARVAESRLEPDDDGIIPVTGGAFDDDASRRVKAVLRVVFGASDLGDNMEFLTRCLAVKSGSNTAEFVPPVIPADPEQALEDYMAKSFAVDHQKDYSGRPVYWSLESPKGAFRALIYLHRYTPDTIGQVLTKYAAPFVDRLKAESEAIGRDRDAVKGNDRKSDRERARFDKKRSEIDAKVAEVQGYIDSVLQPLAQRRIHLDLDDGVRINRLKLAYGWRSDLADLPQPAIGDATTDVKKGIATDLKWARGEIKKNNVWWS
;
A
#
# COMPACT_ATOMS: atom_id res chain seq x y z
N MET A 1 -26.69 17.32 -39.28
CA MET A 1 -25.86 16.27 -39.95
C MET A 1 -26.75 15.23 -40.63
N LYS A 2 -26.31 14.66 -41.76
CA LYS A 2 -27.01 13.55 -42.40
C LYS A 2 -26.73 12.25 -41.61
N GLN A 3 -27.73 11.41 -41.40
CA GLN A 3 -27.64 10.15 -40.64
C GLN A 3 -26.51 9.22 -41.14
N SER A 4 -26.12 9.33 -42.40
CA SER A 4 -25.04 8.57 -43.03
C SER A 4 -23.63 8.86 -42.44
N VAL A 5 -23.43 10.00 -41.79
CA VAL A 5 -22.14 10.41 -41.25
C VAL A 5 -21.77 9.62 -39.98
N PHE A 6 -22.79 9.14 -39.21
CA PHE A 6 -22.56 8.28 -38.04
C PHE A 6 -22.05 6.88 -38.40
N ASN A 7 -22.10 6.50 -39.69
CA ASN A 7 -21.51 5.24 -40.16
C ASN A 7 -19.99 5.23 -40.11
N LEU A 8 -19.34 6.38 -39.98
CA LEU A 8 -17.88 6.50 -39.84
C LEU A 8 -17.40 6.03 -38.48
N ILE A 9 -18.22 6.17 -37.44
CA ILE A 9 -17.84 5.75 -36.10
C ILE A 9 -18.12 4.22 -35.96
N PRO A 10 -17.13 3.44 -35.52
CA PRO A 10 -17.29 2.01 -35.27
C PRO A 10 -18.43 1.73 -34.30
N GLY A 11 -19.26 0.70 -34.56
CA GLY A 11 -20.45 0.43 -33.77
C GLY A 11 -21.67 1.32 -34.08
N ARG A 12 -21.50 2.36 -34.90
CA ARG A 12 -22.55 3.29 -35.34
C ARG A 12 -23.37 3.90 -34.19
N PRO A 13 -22.75 4.40 -33.11
CA PRO A 13 -23.47 5.06 -32.04
C PRO A 13 -24.12 6.35 -32.58
N ILE A 14 -25.29 6.71 -32.04
CA ILE A 14 -25.91 8.01 -32.35
C ILE A 14 -25.25 9.08 -31.46
N VAL A 15 -24.21 9.73 -31.98
CA VAL A 15 -23.44 10.76 -31.28
C VAL A 15 -23.76 12.13 -31.87
N TYR A 16 -24.90 12.70 -31.48
CA TYR A 16 -25.42 13.97 -32.06
C TYR A 16 -24.50 15.18 -31.76
N TRP A 17 -23.60 15.07 -30.81
CA TRP A 17 -22.65 16.11 -30.43
C TRP A 17 -21.28 15.98 -31.14
N ALA A 18 -21.03 14.88 -31.90
CA ALA A 18 -19.79 14.71 -32.63
C ALA A 18 -19.66 15.80 -33.71
N SER A 19 -18.54 16.48 -33.73
CA SER A 19 -18.21 17.50 -34.72
C SER A 19 -17.82 16.89 -36.07
N TYR A 20 -17.67 17.75 -37.08
CA TYR A 20 -17.13 17.31 -38.36
C TYR A 20 -15.66 16.88 -38.23
N GLN A 21 -14.87 17.61 -37.44
CA GLN A 21 -13.45 17.33 -37.22
C GLN A 21 -13.27 15.97 -36.53
N MET A 22 -14.07 15.68 -35.51
CA MET A 22 -14.05 14.37 -34.85
C MET A 22 -14.41 13.22 -35.82
N LEU A 23 -15.42 13.42 -36.68
CA LEU A 23 -15.80 12.43 -37.68
C LEU A 23 -14.73 12.25 -38.75
N ASN A 24 -14.08 13.35 -39.16
CA ASN A 24 -12.96 13.34 -40.10
C ASN A 24 -11.77 12.55 -39.55
N ALA A 25 -11.52 12.57 -38.24
CA ALA A 25 -10.47 11.74 -37.63
C ALA A 25 -10.68 10.24 -37.91
N PHE A 26 -11.93 9.76 -37.93
CA PHE A 26 -12.24 8.36 -38.32
C PHE A 26 -12.13 8.10 -39.83
N GLU A 27 -12.25 9.13 -40.65
CA GLU A 27 -12.16 9.00 -42.11
C GLU A 27 -10.70 8.95 -42.58
N VAL A 28 -9.82 9.77 -41.98
CA VAL A 28 -8.42 9.87 -42.36
C VAL A 28 -7.49 8.96 -41.57
N GLY A 29 -7.84 8.63 -40.33
CA GLY A 29 -7.06 7.76 -39.47
C GLY A 29 -7.25 6.28 -39.79
N VAL A 30 -6.22 5.49 -39.51
CA VAL A 30 -6.32 4.02 -39.51
C VAL A 30 -6.71 3.52 -38.12
N PRO A 31 -7.36 2.36 -37.95
CA PRO A 31 -7.60 1.80 -36.64
C PRO A 31 -6.29 1.65 -35.83
N LEU A 32 -6.28 2.09 -34.59
CA LEU A 32 -5.09 1.95 -33.72
C LEU A 32 -4.63 0.49 -33.62
N GLY A 33 -5.56 -0.47 -33.68
CA GLY A 33 -5.25 -1.90 -33.67
C GLY A 33 -4.32 -2.37 -34.78
N ASP A 34 -4.23 -1.64 -35.89
CA ASP A 34 -3.32 -1.96 -37.00
C ASP A 34 -1.86 -1.59 -36.67
N ALA A 35 -1.66 -0.51 -35.90
CA ALA A 35 -0.35 -0.04 -35.42
C ALA A 35 0.02 -0.66 -34.07
N ALA A 36 -0.94 -0.74 -33.14
CA ALA A 36 -0.77 -1.16 -31.76
C ALA A 36 -1.94 -2.06 -31.33
N PRO A 37 -1.92 -3.37 -31.59
CA PRO A 37 -3.04 -4.26 -31.32
C PRO A 37 -3.38 -4.31 -29.84
N ALA A 38 -4.65 -4.06 -29.49
CA ALA A 38 -5.16 -4.18 -28.14
C ALA A 38 -5.57 -5.61 -27.82
N LYS A 39 -5.16 -6.10 -26.67
CA LYS A 39 -5.39 -7.49 -26.24
C LYS A 39 -5.97 -7.55 -24.83
N GLN A 40 -6.81 -8.56 -24.64
CA GLN A 40 -7.29 -8.97 -23.34
C GLN A 40 -6.45 -10.14 -22.84
N GLY A 41 -5.97 -10.07 -21.62
CA GLY A 41 -5.13 -11.08 -21.01
C GLY A 41 -5.91 -12.19 -20.29
N LEU A 42 -5.25 -12.81 -19.34
CA LEU A 42 -5.78 -13.97 -18.63
C LEU A 42 -6.86 -13.61 -17.59
N ALA A 43 -7.70 -14.59 -17.28
CA ALA A 43 -8.60 -14.59 -16.13
C ALA A 43 -8.29 -15.81 -15.26
N THR A 44 -7.93 -15.58 -14.01
CA THR A 44 -7.53 -16.64 -13.06
C THR A 44 -8.71 -17.48 -12.58
N ALA A 45 -9.91 -16.92 -12.57
CA ALA A 45 -11.13 -17.45 -11.93
C ALA A 45 -11.01 -17.73 -10.41
N ASP A 46 -9.82 -17.67 -9.84
CA ASP A 46 -9.56 -17.79 -8.41
C ASP A 46 -8.35 -16.92 -8.02
N ASN A 47 -8.63 -15.64 -7.71
CA ASN A 47 -7.57 -14.69 -7.36
C ASN A 47 -6.89 -15.03 -6.02
N GLU A 48 -7.61 -15.63 -5.06
CA GLU A 48 -7.02 -16.01 -3.77
C GLU A 48 -6.01 -17.16 -3.92
N ARG A 49 -6.16 -17.99 -4.95
CA ARG A 49 -5.21 -19.06 -5.28
C ARG A 49 -4.00 -18.55 -6.04
N PHE A 50 -4.21 -17.68 -7.04
CA PHE A 50 -3.18 -17.37 -8.05
C PHE A 50 -2.55 -16.00 -7.90
N LEU A 51 -3.13 -15.06 -7.15
CA LEU A 51 -2.62 -13.70 -7.00
C LEU A 51 -2.22 -13.39 -5.57
N ARG A 52 -1.14 -12.59 -5.44
CA ARG A 52 -0.69 -11.99 -4.19
C ARG A 52 -0.38 -10.51 -4.42
N GLN A 53 -0.40 -9.73 -3.37
CA GLN A 53 0.37 -8.49 -3.35
C GLN A 53 1.85 -8.88 -3.30
N TRP A 54 2.70 -8.17 -4.01
CA TRP A 54 4.12 -8.55 -4.13
C TRP A 54 4.83 -8.67 -2.77
N PHE A 55 4.44 -7.86 -1.79
CA PHE A 55 5.02 -7.86 -0.45
C PHE A 55 4.51 -8.97 0.48
N GLU A 56 3.55 -9.77 0.05
CA GLU A 56 3.06 -10.93 0.81
C GLU A 56 3.96 -12.16 0.65
N VAL A 57 4.76 -12.22 -0.40
CA VAL A 57 5.54 -13.39 -0.80
C VAL A 57 7.03 -13.21 -0.52
N SER A 58 7.78 -14.32 -0.54
CA SER A 58 9.23 -14.28 -0.41
C SER A 58 9.89 -13.66 -1.64
N ALA A 59 10.86 -12.75 -1.43
CA ALA A 59 11.56 -12.08 -2.51
C ALA A 59 12.38 -13.08 -3.36
N GLU A 60 12.99 -14.09 -2.74
CA GLU A 60 13.75 -15.15 -3.43
C GLU A 60 12.92 -16.00 -4.40
N ARG A 61 11.59 -16.05 -4.20
CA ARG A 61 10.65 -16.77 -5.07
C ARG A 61 9.99 -15.88 -6.12
N SER A 62 10.40 -14.63 -6.21
CA SER A 62 9.83 -13.61 -7.08
C SER A 62 10.83 -13.17 -8.14
N HIS A 63 10.36 -12.98 -9.38
CA HIS A 63 11.17 -12.40 -10.46
C HIS A 63 10.45 -11.19 -11.06
N MET A 64 10.85 -9.99 -10.64
CA MET A 64 10.13 -8.76 -11.00
C MET A 64 10.52 -8.18 -12.36
N ARG A 65 11.55 -8.72 -13.03
CA ARG A 65 12.16 -8.11 -14.22
C ARG A 65 12.46 -9.10 -15.35
N ALA A 66 11.69 -10.19 -15.44
CA ALA A 66 11.84 -11.14 -16.55
C ALA A 66 11.62 -10.45 -17.90
N GLN A 67 12.53 -10.61 -18.85
CA GLN A 67 12.46 -9.94 -20.13
C GLN A 67 11.51 -10.65 -21.11
N ASP A 68 11.36 -11.96 -20.94
CA ASP A 68 10.49 -12.80 -21.75
C ASP A 68 10.08 -14.08 -21.00
N ARG A 69 9.29 -14.93 -21.68
CA ARG A 69 8.79 -16.20 -21.12
C ARG A 69 9.91 -17.24 -20.90
N GLU A 70 10.97 -17.20 -21.69
CA GLU A 70 12.09 -18.14 -21.58
C GLU A 70 12.90 -17.84 -20.33
N GLU A 71 13.25 -16.58 -20.10
CA GLU A 71 13.92 -16.13 -18.88
C GLU A 71 13.04 -16.39 -17.64
N ALA A 72 11.74 -16.05 -17.72
CA ALA A 72 10.80 -16.32 -16.63
C ALA A 72 10.78 -17.81 -16.24
N ARG A 73 10.73 -18.71 -17.23
CA ARG A 73 10.75 -20.15 -17.00
C ARG A 73 12.10 -20.64 -16.47
N ALA A 74 13.20 -20.13 -17.01
CA ALA A 74 14.57 -20.51 -16.61
C ALA A 74 14.91 -20.07 -15.18
N SER A 75 14.29 -19.00 -14.69
CA SER A 75 14.52 -18.46 -13.33
C SER A 75 14.09 -19.43 -12.22
N GLY A 76 13.12 -20.30 -12.47
CA GLY A 76 12.51 -21.17 -11.46
C GLY A 76 11.69 -20.39 -10.40
N ALA A 77 11.47 -19.09 -10.59
CA ALA A 77 10.64 -18.29 -9.71
C ALA A 77 9.16 -18.68 -9.84
N ARG A 78 8.43 -18.44 -8.76
CA ARG A 78 6.98 -18.69 -8.74
C ARG A 78 6.17 -17.44 -9.05
N TRP A 79 6.61 -16.29 -8.54
CA TRP A 79 5.85 -15.06 -8.55
C TRP A 79 6.40 -14.05 -9.56
N PHE A 80 5.53 -13.58 -10.43
CA PHE A 80 5.85 -12.60 -11.47
C PHE A 80 4.86 -11.44 -11.45
N PRO A 81 5.27 -10.22 -11.84
CA PRO A 81 4.38 -9.07 -11.91
C PRO A 81 3.09 -9.36 -12.67
N HIS A 82 1.97 -8.89 -12.13
CA HIS A 82 0.66 -9.07 -12.73
C HIS A 82 -0.07 -7.75 -12.90
N ASN A 83 -0.30 -7.38 -14.15
CA ASN A 83 -1.08 -6.22 -14.49
C ASN A 83 -2.58 -6.50 -14.30
N LYS A 84 -3.13 -6.07 -13.19
CA LYS A 84 -4.54 -6.24 -12.82
C LYS A 84 -5.40 -4.99 -13.06
N GLY A 85 -4.83 -3.91 -13.60
CA GLY A 85 -5.45 -2.59 -13.58
C GLY A 85 -5.31 -1.95 -12.19
N GLY A 86 -6.16 -1.00 -11.86
CA GLY A 86 -6.11 -0.30 -10.59
C GLY A 86 -6.88 1.02 -10.65
N GLU A 87 -6.62 1.91 -9.70
CA GLU A 87 -7.23 3.23 -9.60
C GLU A 87 -6.77 4.17 -10.73
N PHE A 88 -7.39 5.35 -10.81
CA PHE A 88 -7.00 6.38 -11.76
C PHE A 88 -5.56 6.83 -11.53
N ARG A 89 -4.68 6.48 -12.44
CA ARG A 89 -3.28 6.88 -12.47
C ARG A 89 -2.75 6.78 -13.88
N LYS A 90 -2.17 7.85 -14.41
CA LYS A 90 -1.56 7.92 -15.74
C LYS A 90 -0.08 7.50 -15.70
N TRP A 91 0.50 7.29 -16.85
CA TRP A 91 1.92 7.16 -17.18
C TRP A 91 2.62 5.95 -16.56
N TRP A 92 2.66 5.81 -15.24
CA TRP A 92 3.33 4.72 -14.51
C TRP A 92 2.63 4.42 -13.18
N GLY A 93 2.61 3.13 -12.77
CA GLY A 93 2.11 2.65 -11.47
C GLY A 93 1.06 1.55 -11.57
N ASN A 94 0.31 1.34 -10.48
CA ASN A 94 -0.63 0.22 -10.30
C ASN A 94 0.07 -1.15 -10.44
N GLN A 95 1.31 -1.24 -9.98
CA GLN A 95 2.14 -2.42 -9.99
C GLN A 95 2.16 -3.05 -8.58
N ASP A 96 1.01 -3.57 -8.15
CA ASP A 96 0.81 -4.07 -6.80
C ASP A 96 0.84 -5.60 -6.72
N TYR A 97 0.50 -6.28 -7.82
CA TYR A 97 0.22 -7.71 -7.82
C TYR A 97 1.31 -8.54 -8.47
N VAL A 98 1.48 -9.73 -7.91
CA VAL A 98 2.20 -10.84 -8.54
C VAL A 98 1.26 -12.02 -8.75
N ILE A 99 1.58 -12.83 -9.75
CA ILE A 99 0.82 -14.03 -10.12
C ILE A 99 1.72 -15.26 -10.03
N ASN A 100 1.15 -16.38 -9.60
CA ASN A 100 1.80 -17.67 -9.74
C ASN A 100 1.90 -18.06 -11.21
N TRP A 101 3.10 -17.87 -11.79
CA TRP A 101 3.45 -18.22 -13.14
C TRP A 101 4.57 -19.28 -13.20
N GLU A 102 4.75 -20.04 -12.13
CA GLU A 102 5.74 -21.12 -12.03
C GLU A 102 5.58 -22.11 -13.21
N ASP A 103 6.71 -22.54 -13.79
CA ASP A 103 6.74 -23.44 -14.96
C ASP A 103 5.85 -22.95 -16.14
N ASP A 104 5.97 -21.67 -16.46
CA ASP A 104 5.19 -21.04 -17.54
C ASP A 104 3.66 -21.08 -17.28
N GLY A 105 3.27 -20.95 -16.03
CA GLY A 105 1.86 -20.93 -15.61
C GLY A 105 1.19 -22.31 -15.58
N ARG A 106 1.96 -23.38 -15.39
CA ARG A 106 1.46 -24.77 -15.41
C ARG A 106 0.17 -24.94 -14.61
N GLU A 107 0.12 -24.46 -13.39
CA GLU A 107 -1.05 -24.62 -12.53
C GLU A 107 -2.29 -23.89 -13.09
N LEU A 108 -2.12 -22.74 -13.73
CA LEU A 108 -3.19 -22.01 -14.41
C LEU A 108 -3.68 -22.75 -15.66
N TRP A 109 -2.78 -23.39 -16.42
CA TRP A 109 -3.15 -24.21 -17.57
C TRP A 109 -3.93 -25.45 -17.15
N GLU A 110 -3.55 -26.12 -16.07
CA GLU A 110 -4.26 -27.28 -15.49
C GLU A 110 -5.62 -26.89 -14.91
N PHE A 111 -5.80 -25.65 -14.45
CA PHE A 111 -7.07 -25.15 -13.89
C PHE A 111 -8.12 -24.79 -14.97
N ARG A 112 -7.82 -24.99 -16.24
CA ARG A 112 -8.80 -24.82 -17.32
C ARG A 112 -9.90 -25.91 -17.23
N PRO A 113 -11.15 -25.61 -17.61
CA PRO A 113 -11.63 -24.39 -18.29
C PRO A 113 -12.01 -23.23 -17.35
N ARG A 114 -11.81 -23.34 -16.04
CA ARG A 114 -12.11 -22.25 -15.10
C ARG A 114 -11.22 -21.03 -15.37
N SER A 115 -9.91 -21.22 -15.34
CA SER A 115 -8.98 -20.19 -15.81
C SER A 115 -9.10 -20.06 -17.33
N VAL A 116 -8.86 -18.85 -17.83
CA VAL A 116 -8.86 -18.56 -19.27
C VAL A 116 -7.60 -17.78 -19.61
N ILE A 117 -6.67 -18.40 -20.33
CA ILE A 117 -5.43 -17.75 -20.77
C ILE A 117 -5.60 -17.32 -22.22
N ARG A 118 -5.65 -15.99 -22.42
CA ARG A 118 -5.77 -15.36 -23.75
C ARG A 118 -4.46 -14.75 -24.14
N ASN A 119 -4.20 -14.76 -25.45
CA ASN A 119 -3.05 -14.08 -26.06
C ASN A 119 -1.71 -14.37 -25.35
N PRO A 120 -1.34 -15.65 -25.12
CA PRO A 120 -0.15 -16.01 -24.36
C PRO A 120 1.16 -15.51 -24.97
N ASP A 121 1.18 -15.24 -26.28
CA ASP A 121 2.36 -14.74 -27.00
C ASP A 121 2.72 -13.29 -26.65
N TYR A 122 1.81 -12.57 -26.01
CA TYR A 122 2.01 -11.20 -25.55
C TYR A 122 2.41 -11.10 -24.04
N ILE A 123 2.43 -12.23 -23.33
CA ILE A 123 2.87 -12.26 -21.93
C ILE A 123 4.37 -11.93 -21.89
N PHE A 124 4.78 -11.09 -20.92
CA PHE A 124 6.13 -10.53 -20.79
C PHE A 124 6.55 -9.60 -21.94
N SER A 125 5.59 -9.05 -22.69
CA SER A 125 5.89 -8.04 -23.71
C SER A 125 5.65 -6.63 -23.18
N PRO A 126 6.51 -5.64 -23.54
CA PRO A 126 6.28 -4.25 -23.18
C PRO A 126 4.95 -3.76 -23.76
N CYS A 127 4.19 -3.04 -22.95
CA CYS A 127 2.85 -2.60 -23.37
C CYS A 127 2.43 -1.27 -22.73
N VAL A 128 1.33 -0.73 -23.24
CA VAL A 128 0.56 0.33 -22.58
C VAL A 128 -0.76 -0.27 -22.12
N SER A 129 -1.04 -0.15 -20.83
CA SER A 129 -2.17 -0.81 -20.22
C SER A 129 -3.12 0.15 -19.51
N TRP A 130 -4.35 -0.28 -19.35
CA TRP A 130 -5.40 0.46 -18.63
C TRP A 130 -6.30 -0.47 -17.82
N SER A 131 -7.10 0.11 -16.93
CA SER A 131 -8.17 -0.61 -16.22
C SER A 131 -9.41 -0.65 -17.10
N ASN A 132 -9.90 -1.85 -17.43
CA ASN A 132 -11.12 -2.02 -18.23
C ASN A 132 -12.35 -1.35 -17.60
N VAL A 133 -12.44 -1.37 -16.26
CA VAL A 133 -13.55 -0.76 -15.52
C VAL A 133 -13.03 0.48 -14.82
N THR A 134 -13.68 1.62 -15.10
CA THR A 134 -13.36 2.88 -14.43
C THR A 134 -14.65 3.60 -14.04
N SER A 135 -14.67 4.16 -12.83
CA SER A 135 -15.79 5.01 -12.38
C SER A 135 -15.64 6.47 -12.86
N GLY A 136 -14.55 6.77 -13.57
CA GLY A 136 -14.21 8.10 -14.08
C GLY A 136 -13.55 8.00 -15.46
N GLU A 137 -12.50 8.76 -15.64
CA GLU A 137 -11.73 8.75 -16.89
C GLU A 137 -10.84 7.51 -16.99
N PRO A 138 -10.62 6.96 -18.20
CA PRO A 138 -9.58 5.98 -18.43
C PRO A 138 -8.20 6.60 -18.22
N SER A 139 -7.27 5.81 -17.74
CA SER A 139 -5.87 6.19 -17.56
C SER A 139 -4.96 5.09 -18.07
N PHE A 140 -3.95 5.48 -18.82
CA PHE A 140 -3.06 4.56 -19.49
C PHE A 140 -1.65 4.65 -18.89
N ARG A 141 -1.01 3.50 -18.72
CA ARG A 141 0.29 3.36 -18.06
C ARG A 141 1.22 2.50 -18.91
N GLN A 142 2.49 2.86 -18.91
CA GLN A 142 3.52 2.01 -19.47
C GLN A 142 3.80 0.83 -18.53
N TYR A 143 3.91 -0.36 -19.12
CA TYR A 143 4.50 -1.54 -18.50
C TYR A 143 5.70 -1.97 -19.33
N GLU A 144 6.80 -2.23 -18.67
CA GLU A 144 7.97 -2.85 -19.29
C GLU A 144 7.70 -4.35 -19.56
N SER A 145 8.63 -5.04 -20.21
CA SER A 145 8.61 -6.50 -20.24
C SER A 145 8.56 -7.01 -18.79
N SER A 146 8.07 -8.05 -18.41
CA SER A 146 8.04 -8.62 -17.07
C SER A 146 6.65 -8.93 -16.52
N SER A 147 5.59 -8.48 -17.17
CA SER A 147 4.26 -8.64 -16.60
C SER A 147 3.38 -9.64 -17.35
N VAL A 148 2.57 -10.35 -16.58
CA VAL A 148 1.43 -11.13 -17.07
C VAL A 148 0.19 -10.24 -16.97
N PHE A 149 -0.42 -9.89 -18.11
CA PHE A 149 -1.58 -9.00 -18.14
C PHE A 149 -2.91 -9.73 -18.02
N SER A 150 -3.91 -9.06 -17.47
CA SER A 150 -5.20 -9.65 -17.17
C SER A 150 -6.32 -9.22 -18.12
N HIS A 151 -7.48 -9.84 -17.95
CA HIS A 151 -8.70 -9.41 -18.63
C HIS A 151 -9.28 -8.08 -18.09
N VAL A 152 -8.83 -7.63 -16.90
CA VAL A 152 -9.19 -6.34 -16.29
C VAL A 152 -8.14 -5.28 -16.59
N GLY A 153 -6.87 -5.63 -16.54
CA GLY A 153 -5.74 -4.81 -17.00
C GLY A 153 -5.44 -5.16 -18.45
N GLN A 154 -6.25 -4.62 -19.37
CA GLN A 154 -6.07 -4.82 -20.81
C GLN A 154 -4.88 -4.00 -21.33
N ALA A 155 -4.31 -4.37 -22.46
CA ALA A 155 -3.11 -3.73 -22.96
C ALA A 155 -3.08 -3.59 -24.48
N VAL A 156 -2.45 -2.52 -24.98
CA VAL A 156 -2.02 -2.36 -26.36
C VAL A 156 -0.53 -2.64 -26.46
N PHE A 157 -0.11 -3.20 -27.61
CA PHE A 157 1.25 -3.63 -27.87
C PHE A 157 1.83 -2.89 -29.09
N PRO A 158 2.28 -1.62 -28.93
CA PRO A 158 2.89 -0.84 -29.99
C PRO A 158 4.23 -1.44 -30.39
N LYS A 159 4.59 -1.32 -31.66
CA LYS A 159 5.88 -1.78 -32.19
C LYS A 159 6.95 -0.70 -32.09
N GLY A 160 8.14 -1.08 -31.67
CA GLY A 160 9.32 -0.20 -31.67
C GLY A 160 9.14 1.08 -30.86
N SER A 161 9.55 2.21 -31.43
CA SER A 161 9.53 3.54 -30.79
C SER A 161 8.14 4.16 -30.67
N GLU A 162 7.11 3.61 -31.29
CA GLU A 162 5.75 4.18 -31.28
C GLU A 162 5.08 4.08 -29.91
N ARG A 163 5.60 3.28 -28.97
CA ARG A 163 5.00 3.09 -27.64
C ARG A 163 4.82 4.40 -26.88
N ILE A 164 5.77 5.31 -26.96
CA ILE A 164 5.73 6.60 -26.26
C ILE A 164 4.67 7.50 -26.89
N ALA A 165 4.59 7.55 -28.22
CA ALA A 165 3.56 8.33 -28.92
C ALA A 165 2.16 7.78 -28.64
N VAL A 166 1.97 6.45 -28.69
CA VAL A 166 0.70 5.81 -28.36
C VAL A 166 0.29 6.09 -26.91
N LEU A 167 1.22 6.03 -25.95
CA LEU A 167 0.94 6.37 -24.55
C LEU A 167 0.53 7.84 -24.39
N GLY A 168 1.24 8.77 -25.06
CA GLY A 168 0.92 10.19 -25.08
C GLY A 168 -0.48 10.45 -25.63
N ALA A 169 -0.80 9.86 -26.79
CA ALA A 169 -2.12 9.96 -27.40
C ALA A 169 -3.23 9.42 -26.49
N LEU A 170 -3.07 8.21 -25.98
CA LEU A 170 -4.07 7.55 -25.14
C LEU A 170 -4.38 8.30 -23.83
N ASN A 171 -3.41 9.03 -23.28
CA ASN A 171 -3.60 9.88 -22.09
C ASN A 171 -4.08 11.30 -22.42
N SER A 172 -4.22 11.66 -23.70
CA SER A 172 -4.67 12.98 -24.10
C SER A 172 -6.18 13.19 -23.93
N THR A 173 -6.57 14.45 -23.76
CA THR A 173 -7.99 14.85 -23.72
C THR A 173 -8.71 14.58 -25.04
N VAL A 174 -8.00 14.56 -26.16
CA VAL A 174 -8.54 14.21 -27.48
C VAL A 174 -9.04 12.77 -27.53
N ILE A 175 -8.17 11.83 -27.17
CA ILE A 175 -8.56 10.40 -27.19
C ILE A 175 -9.66 10.13 -26.17
N ARG A 176 -9.64 10.79 -25.01
CA ARG A 176 -10.75 10.74 -24.07
C ARG A 176 -12.05 11.20 -24.72
N HIS A 177 -12.06 12.35 -25.41
CA HIS A 177 -13.23 12.89 -26.11
C HIS A 177 -13.76 11.91 -27.17
N ILE A 178 -12.86 11.26 -27.90
CA ILE A 178 -13.22 10.24 -28.88
C ILE A 178 -13.77 8.96 -28.20
N LEU A 179 -13.16 8.52 -27.10
CA LEU A 179 -13.63 7.37 -26.33
C LEU A 179 -15.04 7.57 -25.75
N ASP A 180 -15.39 8.79 -25.33
CA ASP A 180 -16.74 9.12 -24.86
C ASP A 180 -17.79 8.90 -25.95
N ALA A 181 -17.41 8.99 -27.23
CA ALA A 181 -18.30 8.70 -28.34
C ALA A 181 -18.40 7.21 -28.65
N ILE A 182 -17.32 6.45 -28.54
CA ILE A 182 -17.30 5.01 -28.85
C ILE A 182 -17.81 4.18 -27.67
N SER A 183 -17.49 4.61 -26.45
CA SER A 183 -17.75 3.89 -25.22
C SER A 183 -18.32 4.82 -24.14
N PRO A 184 -19.60 5.21 -24.23
CA PRO A 184 -20.21 6.14 -23.28
C PRO A 184 -20.46 5.54 -21.87
N GLY A 185 -19.92 4.36 -21.57
CA GLY A 185 -20.09 3.64 -20.32
C GLY A 185 -18.83 3.62 -19.46
N ILE A 186 -18.88 2.83 -18.38
CA ILE A 186 -17.77 2.66 -17.44
C ILE A 186 -16.72 1.63 -17.90
N HIS A 187 -16.93 0.98 -19.05
CA HIS A 187 -16.06 -0.04 -19.59
C HIS A 187 -15.34 0.46 -20.83
N VAL A 188 -14.02 0.36 -20.84
CA VAL A 188 -13.18 0.59 -22.01
C VAL A 188 -12.52 -0.76 -22.38
N ASN A 189 -13.09 -1.44 -23.38
CA ASN A 189 -12.61 -2.75 -23.80
C ASN A 189 -11.57 -2.65 -24.93
N SER A 190 -10.74 -3.67 -25.08
CA SER A 190 -9.69 -3.74 -26.12
C SER A 190 -10.24 -3.49 -27.52
N GLY A 191 -11.41 -4.03 -27.86
CA GLY A 191 -12.02 -3.79 -29.18
C GLY A 191 -12.43 -2.34 -29.44
N GLN A 192 -12.70 -1.55 -28.40
CA GLN A 192 -12.96 -0.10 -28.53
C GLN A 192 -11.65 0.67 -28.70
N VAL A 193 -10.60 0.27 -27.99
CA VAL A 193 -9.27 0.86 -28.15
C VAL A 193 -8.67 0.54 -29.52
N ASP A 194 -8.84 -0.70 -30.03
CA ASP A 194 -8.42 -1.07 -31.39
C ASP A 194 -9.06 -0.18 -32.46
N GLN A 195 -10.27 0.31 -32.23
CA GLN A 195 -11.06 1.11 -33.18
C GLN A 195 -10.79 2.61 -33.10
N LEU A 196 -9.95 3.07 -32.16
CA LEU A 196 -9.54 4.48 -32.10
C LEU A 196 -8.87 4.88 -33.41
N PRO A 197 -9.17 6.06 -33.96
CA PRO A 197 -8.51 6.53 -35.17
C PRO A 197 -7.06 6.90 -34.82
N TRP A 198 -6.10 6.23 -35.43
CA TRP A 198 -4.69 6.58 -35.35
C TRP A 198 -4.29 7.42 -36.56
N ILE A 199 -3.94 8.67 -36.31
CA ILE A 199 -3.56 9.63 -37.35
C ILE A 199 -2.06 9.61 -37.51
N GLU A 200 -1.59 9.53 -38.75
CA GLU A 200 -0.17 9.67 -39.08
C GLU A 200 0.32 11.07 -38.65
N HIS A 201 1.42 11.09 -37.92
CA HIS A 201 2.01 12.32 -37.39
C HIS A 201 3.49 12.38 -37.79
N GLU A 202 3.90 13.49 -38.40
CA GLU A 202 5.24 13.63 -38.97
C GLU A 202 6.34 13.81 -37.92
N PHE A 203 6.00 14.38 -36.75
CA PHE A 203 7.00 14.71 -35.74
C PHE A 203 6.40 14.66 -34.32
N PHE A 204 6.72 13.63 -33.59
CA PHE A 204 6.41 13.52 -32.16
C PHE A 204 7.72 13.58 -31.37
N ASP A 205 7.86 14.58 -30.49
CA ASP A 205 8.95 14.62 -29.52
C ASP A 205 8.59 13.77 -28.30
N PRO A 206 9.27 12.63 -28.07
CA PRO A 206 8.97 11.74 -26.97
C PRO A 206 9.40 12.29 -25.62
N THR A 207 10.29 13.29 -25.57
CA THR A 207 10.99 13.77 -24.38
C THR A 207 10.02 14.14 -23.24
N GLY A 208 8.92 14.84 -23.57
CA GLY A 208 7.92 15.26 -22.60
C GLY A 208 7.19 14.09 -21.96
N VAL A 209 6.83 13.07 -22.75
CA VAL A 209 6.14 11.86 -22.27
C VAL A 209 7.10 10.95 -21.51
N GLU A 210 8.34 10.80 -21.97
CA GLU A 210 9.39 10.07 -21.24
C GLU A 210 9.62 10.70 -19.87
N ARG A 211 9.70 12.03 -19.80
CA ARG A 211 9.82 12.75 -18.53
C ARG A 211 8.60 12.53 -17.61
N LEU A 212 7.38 12.50 -18.15
CA LEU A 212 6.18 12.14 -17.39
C LEU A 212 6.26 10.72 -16.83
N ILE A 213 6.72 9.75 -17.62
CA ILE A 213 6.92 8.39 -17.14
C ILE A 213 7.89 8.36 -15.95
N ASP A 214 9.02 9.07 -16.04
CA ASP A 214 10.02 9.12 -14.98
C ASP A 214 9.46 9.81 -13.72
N ILE A 215 8.76 10.95 -13.84
CA ILE A 215 8.11 11.63 -12.72
C ILE A 215 7.13 10.67 -12.00
N PHE A 216 6.28 9.98 -12.75
CA PHE A 216 5.28 9.09 -12.17
C PHE A 216 5.89 7.80 -11.62
N ARG A 217 7.03 7.35 -12.15
CA ARG A 217 7.82 6.25 -11.60
C ARG A 217 8.44 6.65 -10.26
N ASP A 218 9.13 7.77 -10.21
CA ASP A 218 9.76 8.28 -8.99
C ASP A 218 8.74 8.49 -7.86
N ASP A 219 7.55 9.03 -8.19
CA ASP A 219 6.43 9.19 -7.25
C ASP A 219 5.87 7.84 -6.78
N TRP A 220 5.79 6.84 -7.66
CA TRP A 220 5.36 5.50 -7.30
C TRP A 220 6.36 4.81 -6.38
N ASP A 221 7.64 4.89 -6.72
CA ASP A 221 8.73 4.23 -6.01
C ASP A 221 9.14 4.96 -4.70
N ALA A 222 8.56 6.13 -4.44
CA ALA A 222 8.66 6.81 -3.16
C ALA A 222 7.87 6.12 -2.02
N ARG A 223 7.01 5.15 -2.32
CA ARG A 223 6.13 4.45 -1.37
C ARG A 223 6.64 3.07 -1.02
N GLU A 224 6.54 2.66 0.26
CA GLU A 224 6.90 1.30 0.72
C GLU A 224 6.16 0.16 0.01
N THR A 225 5.03 0.46 -0.64
CA THR A 225 4.23 -0.49 -1.42
C THR A 225 4.71 -0.65 -2.86
N SER A 226 5.77 0.04 -3.28
CA SER A 226 6.52 -0.28 -4.51
C SER A 226 7.62 -1.30 -4.22
N TRP A 227 7.83 -2.26 -5.11
CA TRP A 227 8.98 -3.19 -5.01
C TRP A 227 10.33 -2.54 -5.31
N ASP A 228 10.33 -1.35 -5.93
CA ASP A 228 11.52 -0.53 -6.21
C ASP A 228 11.73 0.56 -5.13
N PHE A 229 10.96 0.54 -4.05
CA PHE A 229 11.16 1.47 -2.94
C PHE A 229 12.54 1.32 -2.33
N ALA A 230 13.29 2.42 -2.30
CA ALA A 230 14.65 2.45 -1.75
C ALA A 230 14.69 2.98 -0.31
N ARG A 231 14.15 4.17 -0.10
CA ARG A 231 14.03 4.86 1.20
C ARG A 231 13.09 6.07 1.08
N PRO A 232 12.54 6.59 2.18
CA PRO A 232 11.74 7.81 2.14
C PRO A 232 12.49 8.96 1.46
N PRO A 233 11.86 9.67 0.49
CA PRO A 233 12.56 10.65 -0.35
C PRO A 233 13.07 11.87 0.43
N TYR A 234 12.45 12.24 1.54
CA TYR A 234 12.88 13.34 2.42
C TYR A 234 14.14 13.00 3.24
N LEU A 235 14.63 11.77 3.23
CA LEU A 235 15.88 11.40 3.88
C LEU A 235 17.13 11.61 3.01
N ARG A 236 16.96 12.06 1.77
CA ARG A 236 18.07 12.28 0.82
C ARG A 236 18.88 13.56 1.08
N GLY A 237 18.29 14.53 1.77
CA GLY A 237 18.85 15.88 1.91
C GLY A 237 19.88 16.08 3.03
N GLY A 238 20.09 15.08 3.92
CA GLY A 238 21.03 15.20 5.04
C GLY A 238 20.66 16.24 6.10
N TYR A 239 19.37 16.50 6.28
CA TYR A 239 18.82 17.45 7.26
C TYR A 239 19.00 16.91 8.70
N SER A 240 19.25 17.81 9.65
CA SER A 240 19.21 17.50 11.08
C SER A 240 17.80 17.72 11.69
N LEU A 241 17.01 18.62 11.08
CA LEU A 241 15.64 18.88 11.50
C LEU A 241 14.65 18.18 10.55
N LEU A 242 13.74 17.43 11.14
CA LEU A 242 12.67 16.73 10.42
C LEU A 242 11.73 17.73 9.71
N GLN A 243 11.51 18.91 10.32
CA GLN A 243 10.70 19.95 9.71
C GLN A 243 11.30 20.42 8.39
N ASP A 244 12.61 20.69 8.35
CA ASP A 244 13.30 21.15 7.13
C ASP A 244 13.23 20.08 6.03
N ALA A 245 13.38 18.82 6.39
CA ALA A 245 13.25 17.70 5.47
C ALA A 245 11.84 17.59 4.87
N PHE A 246 10.80 17.81 5.68
CA PHE A 246 9.41 17.78 5.21
C PHE A 246 9.01 19.04 4.44
N ASP A 247 9.55 20.20 4.79
CA ASP A 247 9.38 21.45 4.04
C ASP A 247 9.97 21.33 2.62
N ASP A 248 11.19 20.81 2.52
CA ASP A 248 11.84 20.54 1.23
C ASP A 248 11.05 19.49 0.41
N TRP A 249 10.60 18.42 1.05
CA TRP A 249 9.82 17.39 0.37
C TRP A 249 8.48 17.91 -0.15
N TYR A 250 7.76 18.72 0.65
CA TYR A 250 6.53 19.37 0.21
C TYR A 250 6.77 20.29 -1.00
N SER A 251 7.81 21.13 -0.95
CA SER A 251 8.15 22.05 -2.03
C SER A 251 8.47 21.29 -3.32
N ARG A 252 9.32 20.27 -3.25
CA ARG A 252 9.64 19.42 -4.40
C ARG A 252 8.42 18.68 -4.94
N SER A 253 7.53 18.22 -4.08
CA SER A 253 6.30 17.55 -4.49
C SER A 253 5.36 18.49 -5.27
N CYS A 254 5.27 19.76 -4.86
CA CYS A 254 4.52 20.78 -5.58
C CYS A 254 5.17 21.12 -6.93
N GLU A 255 6.49 21.36 -6.95
CA GLU A 255 7.24 21.64 -8.19
C GLU A 255 7.12 20.48 -9.21
N THR A 256 7.21 19.24 -8.74
CA THR A 256 7.03 18.04 -9.58
C THR A 256 5.61 17.95 -10.13
N ALA A 257 4.60 18.30 -9.33
CA ALA A 257 3.22 18.33 -9.79
C ALA A 257 2.98 19.44 -10.84
N ASP A 258 3.59 20.62 -10.66
CA ASP A 258 3.54 21.73 -11.63
C ASP A 258 4.25 21.34 -12.95
N GLU A 259 5.42 20.69 -12.87
CA GLU A 259 6.12 20.17 -14.05
C GLU A 259 5.26 19.16 -14.81
N ALA A 260 4.69 18.18 -14.10
CA ALA A 260 3.83 17.18 -14.70
C ALA A 260 2.57 17.79 -15.34
N GLN A 261 1.94 18.78 -14.68
CA GLN A 261 0.81 19.54 -15.23
C GLN A 261 1.15 20.20 -16.55
N ARG A 262 2.28 20.90 -16.60
CA ARG A 262 2.76 21.57 -17.82
C ARG A 262 2.98 20.57 -18.96
N LEU A 263 3.67 19.46 -18.68
CA LEU A 263 3.96 18.42 -19.66
C LEU A 263 2.68 17.72 -20.16
N GLU A 264 1.73 17.41 -19.26
CA GLU A 264 0.41 16.85 -19.66
C GLU A 264 -0.37 17.84 -20.54
N THR A 265 -0.32 19.14 -20.22
CA THR A 265 -0.95 20.20 -21.03
C THR A 265 -0.30 20.31 -22.40
N GLU A 266 1.03 20.27 -22.49
CA GLU A 266 1.76 20.29 -23.76
C GLU A 266 1.45 19.05 -24.61
N ASN A 267 1.38 17.86 -24.00
CA ASN A 267 0.95 16.66 -24.67
C ASN A 267 -0.49 16.76 -25.21
N ASN A 268 -1.42 17.33 -24.43
CA ASN A 268 -2.79 17.55 -24.88
C ASN A 268 -2.85 18.51 -26.09
N ARG A 269 -2.09 19.61 -26.07
CA ARG A 269 -2.02 20.57 -27.20
C ARG A 269 -1.52 19.90 -28.47
N TYR A 270 -0.41 19.15 -28.36
CA TYR A 270 0.14 18.44 -29.50
C TYR A 270 -0.91 17.53 -30.16
N TRP A 271 -1.57 16.67 -29.37
CA TRP A 271 -2.57 15.76 -29.92
C TRP A 271 -3.85 16.48 -30.37
N ALA A 272 -4.24 17.58 -29.74
CA ALA A 272 -5.35 18.42 -30.19
C ALA A 272 -5.10 19.02 -31.57
N ASP A 273 -3.88 19.44 -31.85
CA ASP A 273 -3.47 19.94 -33.16
C ASP A 273 -3.42 18.80 -34.21
N VAL A 274 -2.82 17.64 -33.88
CA VAL A 274 -2.76 16.46 -34.78
C VAL A 274 -4.16 16.02 -35.23
N TYR A 275 -5.13 16.01 -34.30
CA TYR A 275 -6.51 15.62 -34.60
C TYR A 275 -7.37 16.79 -35.08
N SER A 276 -6.85 18.01 -35.16
CA SER A 276 -7.60 19.23 -35.49
C SER A 276 -8.80 19.47 -34.57
N LEU A 277 -8.67 19.16 -33.30
CA LEU A 277 -9.70 19.26 -32.26
C LEU A 277 -9.37 20.31 -31.18
N ALA A 278 -8.41 21.22 -31.42
CA ALA A 278 -7.96 22.21 -30.45
C ALA A 278 -9.09 23.11 -29.93
N ASP A 279 -10.09 23.43 -30.76
CA ASP A 279 -11.24 24.24 -30.39
C ASP A 279 -12.35 23.45 -29.68
N GLU A 280 -12.23 22.12 -29.56
CA GLU A 280 -13.28 21.23 -29.06
C GLU A 280 -12.94 20.57 -27.72
N VAL A 281 -11.66 20.51 -27.36
CA VAL A 281 -11.20 19.86 -26.14
C VAL A 281 -10.48 20.83 -25.22
N GLU A 282 -10.68 20.67 -23.92
CA GLU A 282 -9.90 21.38 -22.92
C GLU A 282 -8.48 20.79 -22.88
N VAL A 283 -7.47 21.59 -23.20
CA VAL A 283 -6.08 21.13 -23.22
C VAL A 283 -5.37 21.34 -21.88
N ASP A 284 -5.80 22.34 -21.12
CA ASP A 284 -5.19 22.65 -19.82
C ASP A 284 -5.61 21.61 -18.77
N VAL A 285 -4.61 21.12 -18.04
CA VAL A 285 -4.81 20.10 -17.01
C VAL A 285 -4.86 20.74 -15.62
N PRO A 286 -5.96 20.62 -14.87
CA PRO A 286 -5.98 21.10 -13.48
C PRO A 286 -5.01 20.30 -12.59
N LEU A 287 -4.30 20.94 -11.66
CA LEU A 287 -3.41 20.25 -10.71
C LEU A 287 -4.12 19.11 -9.95
N ALA A 288 -5.38 19.29 -9.60
CA ALA A 288 -6.19 18.26 -8.96
C ALA A 288 -6.42 16.99 -9.84
N ARG A 289 -5.99 17.02 -11.10
CA ARG A 289 -6.07 15.88 -12.04
C ARG A 289 -4.73 15.22 -12.33
N VAL A 290 -3.62 15.83 -11.92
CA VAL A 290 -2.27 15.25 -12.01
C VAL A 290 -2.14 14.16 -10.95
N SER A 291 -2.25 12.89 -11.37
CA SER A 291 -2.47 11.71 -10.50
C SER A 291 -1.20 11.21 -9.79
N LEU A 292 -0.37 12.13 -9.29
CA LEU A 292 0.78 11.83 -8.44
C LEU A 292 0.33 11.62 -6.99
N THR A 293 0.90 10.64 -6.32
CA THR A 293 0.61 10.30 -4.91
C THR A 293 0.93 11.44 -3.96
N TYR A 294 2.03 12.16 -4.26
CA TYR A 294 2.52 13.27 -3.43
C TYR A 294 2.12 14.66 -3.97
N ASN A 295 1.28 14.73 -5.02
CA ASN A 295 0.61 15.95 -5.37
C ASN A 295 -0.48 16.29 -4.34
N PRO A 296 -0.34 17.34 -3.52
CA PRO A 296 -1.30 17.60 -2.44
C PRO A 296 -2.71 17.90 -2.97
N ARG A 297 -2.82 18.55 -4.13
CA ARG A 297 -4.10 18.91 -4.76
C ARG A 297 -4.88 17.70 -5.24
N PHE A 298 -4.19 16.66 -5.71
CA PHE A 298 -4.80 15.40 -6.10
C PHE A 298 -5.06 14.49 -4.88
N ALA A 299 -4.04 14.28 -4.05
CA ALA A 299 -4.09 13.33 -2.94
C ALA A 299 -5.09 13.71 -1.85
N PHE A 300 -5.25 15.01 -1.61
CA PHE A 300 -6.14 15.55 -0.58
C PHE A 300 -7.25 16.42 -1.17
N ALA A 301 -7.63 16.15 -2.42
CA ALA A 301 -8.73 16.86 -3.06
C ALA A 301 -9.98 16.91 -2.16
N PRO A 302 -10.65 18.06 -2.03
CA PRO A 302 -11.87 18.15 -1.26
C PRO A 302 -12.97 17.26 -1.86
N THR A 303 -13.91 16.81 -1.03
CA THR A 303 -15.08 16.09 -1.53
C THR A 303 -15.90 17.00 -2.46
N LYS A 304 -16.54 16.42 -3.46
CA LYS A 304 -17.33 17.19 -4.45
C LYS A 304 -18.31 18.14 -3.76
N GLY A 305 -18.19 19.43 -4.06
CA GLY A 305 -19.02 20.50 -3.49
C GLY A 305 -18.47 21.12 -2.20
N ALA A 306 -17.37 20.60 -1.64
CA ALA A 306 -16.68 21.27 -0.56
C ALA A 306 -15.75 22.40 -1.10
N PRO A 307 -15.46 23.43 -0.28
CA PRO A 307 -14.53 24.48 -0.66
C PRO A 307 -13.12 23.92 -0.85
N GLU A 308 -12.33 24.61 -1.67
CA GLU A 308 -10.90 24.31 -1.82
C GLU A 308 -10.18 24.49 -0.49
N ARG A 309 -9.21 23.60 -0.22
CA ARG A 309 -8.39 23.67 0.99
C ARG A 309 -7.39 24.81 0.92
N SER A 310 -7.02 25.36 2.08
CA SER A 310 -5.93 26.33 2.14
C SER A 310 -4.59 25.66 1.85
N GLU A 311 -3.60 26.46 1.41
CA GLU A 311 -2.22 25.99 1.18
C GLU A 311 -1.61 25.39 2.46
N GLU A 312 -1.91 26.00 3.59
CA GLU A 312 -1.47 25.51 4.89
C GLU A 312 -2.10 24.15 5.24
N GLU A 313 -3.40 23.94 4.96
CA GLU A 313 -4.06 22.66 5.17
C GLU A 313 -3.44 21.56 4.29
N TYR A 314 -3.19 21.83 3.00
CA TYR A 314 -2.50 20.88 2.12
C TYR A 314 -1.12 20.51 2.63
N ARG A 315 -0.34 21.48 3.11
CA ARG A 315 0.98 21.27 3.69
C ARG A 315 0.91 20.35 4.91
N TRP A 316 0.02 20.61 5.87
CA TRP A 316 -0.12 19.80 7.07
C TRP A 316 -0.62 18.38 6.79
N LEU A 317 -1.50 18.19 5.80
CA LEU A 317 -1.94 16.86 5.37
C LEU A 317 -0.79 16.08 4.72
N HIS A 318 0.06 16.76 3.96
CA HIS A 318 1.26 16.17 3.38
C HIS A 318 2.27 15.77 4.47
N TYR A 319 2.50 16.63 5.46
CA TYR A 319 3.35 16.31 6.61
C TYR A 319 2.80 15.12 7.41
N GLN A 320 1.50 15.05 7.64
CA GLN A 320 0.88 13.93 8.33
C GLN A 320 1.13 12.62 7.60
N ARG A 321 0.98 12.60 6.27
CA ARG A 321 1.31 11.43 5.45
C ARG A 321 2.78 11.05 5.61
N SER A 322 3.69 11.99 5.41
CA SER A 322 5.14 11.75 5.53
C SER A 322 5.54 11.26 6.93
N ALA A 323 4.91 11.77 7.99
CA ALA A 323 5.14 11.33 9.37
C ALA A 323 4.72 9.87 9.60
N ARG A 324 3.57 9.45 9.05
CA ARG A 324 3.10 8.06 9.12
C ARG A 324 4.01 7.13 8.34
N GLU A 325 4.40 7.53 7.14
CA GLU A 325 5.34 6.77 6.29
C GLU A 325 6.73 6.67 6.94
N LEU A 326 7.21 7.73 7.60
CA LEU A 326 8.47 7.70 8.36
C LEU A 326 8.41 6.69 9.50
N ILE A 327 7.31 6.67 10.25
CA ILE A 327 7.14 5.70 11.35
C ILE A 327 7.03 4.27 10.79
N SER A 328 6.28 4.07 9.70
CA SER A 328 6.18 2.76 9.05
C SER A 328 7.55 2.24 8.60
N TRP A 329 8.34 3.09 7.91
CA TRP A 329 9.70 2.77 7.53
C TRP A 329 10.62 2.53 8.74
N ALA A 330 10.51 3.33 9.79
CA ALA A 330 11.29 3.14 11.02
C ALA A 330 11.00 1.80 11.71
N ILE A 331 9.74 1.38 11.75
CA ILE A 331 9.36 0.03 12.19
C ILE A 331 9.96 -1.02 11.24
N GLY A 332 9.93 -0.77 9.93
CA GLY A 332 10.58 -1.63 8.93
C GLY A 332 12.08 -1.79 9.15
N VAL A 333 12.79 -0.71 9.46
CA VAL A 333 14.21 -0.74 9.84
C VAL A 333 14.41 -1.57 11.10
N THR A 334 13.56 -1.36 12.11
CA THR A 334 13.63 -2.11 13.37
C THR A 334 13.36 -3.60 13.19
N MET A 335 12.45 -3.95 12.28
CA MET A 335 12.14 -5.34 11.94
C MET A 335 13.16 -5.98 10.99
N GLY A 336 14.10 -5.19 10.44
CA GLY A 336 15.10 -5.63 9.47
C GLY A 336 14.60 -5.71 8.03
N ARG A 337 13.36 -5.31 7.74
CA ARG A 337 12.86 -5.21 6.37
C ARG A 337 13.67 -4.20 5.55
N TYR A 338 14.09 -3.12 6.19
CA TYR A 338 14.94 -2.05 5.64
C TYR A 338 16.18 -1.85 6.52
N SER A 339 17.11 -1.01 6.02
CA SER A 339 18.26 -0.52 6.78
C SER A 339 18.41 0.99 6.60
N VAL A 340 18.96 1.66 7.60
CA VAL A 340 19.36 3.07 7.48
C VAL A 340 20.58 3.24 6.57
N ASP A 341 21.34 2.16 6.31
CA ASP A 341 22.64 2.19 5.64
C ASP A 341 22.59 1.77 4.18
N VAL A 342 21.72 0.81 3.83
CA VAL A 342 21.54 0.33 2.46
C VAL A 342 20.12 0.62 1.97
N PRO A 343 19.93 0.95 0.67
CA PRO A 343 18.60 1.18 0.11
C PRO A 343 17.86 -0.14 -0.18
N GLY A 344 16.53 -0.06 -0.18
CA GLY A 344 15.66 -1.17 -0.57
C GLY A 344 15.45 -2.22 0.51
N LEU A 345 14.89 -3.35 0.08
CA LEU A 345 14.58 -4.48 0.97
C LEU A 345 15.83 -5.22 1.43
N VAL A 346 15.89 -5.53 2.72
CA VAL A 346 16.95 -6.33 3.32
C VAL A 346 16.43 -7.70 3.70
N LEU A 347 15.54 -7.81 4.68
CA LEU A 347 14.91 -9.08 5.05
C LEU A 347 13.51 -9.16 4.44
N ALA A 348 13.35 -9.88 3.36
CA ALA A 348 12.09 -10.04 2.64
C ALA A 348 11.84 -11.49 2.19
N ASP A 349 12.54 -12.46 2.79
CA ASP A 349 12.43 -13.87 2.50
C ASP A 349 11.81 -14.64 3.67
N GLN A 350 11.28 -15.83 3.39
CA GLN A 350 10.66 -16.68 4.38
C GLN A 350 11.62 -17.02 5.53
N ALA A 351 11.20 -16.77 6.77
CA ALA A 351 11.96 -17.05 7.98
C ALA A 351 13.36 -16.37 8.02
N SER A 352 13.49 -15.19 7.41
CA SER A 352 14.73 -14.39 7.45
C SER A 352 15.22 -14.15 8.86
N SER A 353 16.53 -14.27 9.05
CA SER A 353 17.21 -14.17 10.34
C SER A 353 18.06 -12.91 10.47
N LEU A 354 18.56 -12.64 11.68
CA LEU A 354 19.52 -11.56 11.92
C LEU A 354 20.87 -11.81 11.21
N ASP A 355 21.27 -13.08 11.04
CA ASP A 355 22.48 -13.41 10.31
C ASP A 355 22.35 -13.11 8.82
N ASP A 356 21.17 -13.29 8.23
CA ASP A 356 20.88 -12.86 6.86
C ASP A 356 20.95 -11.34 6.72
N PHE A 357 20.49 -10.59 7.73
CA PHE A 357 20.65 -9.14 7.77
C PHE A 357 22.13 -8.74 7.77
N ARG A 358 22.93 -9.32 8.66
CA ARG A 358 24.37 -9.03 8.79
C ARG A 358 25.16 -9.40 7.54
N ALA A 359 24.76 -10.45 6.84
CA ALA A 359 25.34 -10.82 5.55
C ALA A 359 25.10 -9.76 4.45
N ARG A 360 23.96 -9.06 4.51
CA ARG A 360 23.57 -8.02 3.53
C ARG A 360 24.02 -6.60 3.94
N VAL A 361 24.17 -6.35 5.24
CA VAL A 361 24.53 -5.04 5.81
C VAL A 361 25.76 -5.23 6.72
N ALA A 362 26.95 -5.19 6.13
CA ALA A 362 28.19 -5.52 6.83
C ALA A 362 28.54 -4.56 7.99
N GLU A 363 28.20 -3.27 7.83
CA GLU A 363 28.44 -2.24 8.86
C GLU A 363 27.14 -1.49 9.11
N SER A 364 26.36 -1.96 10.10
CA SER A 364 25.07 -1.35 10.42
C SER A 364 25.20 -0.37 11.58
N ARG A 365 24.75 0.88 11.36
CA ARG A 365 24.62 1.90 12.43
C ARG A 365 23.46 1.60 13.38
N LEU A 366 22.50 0.78 12.93
CA LEU A 366 21.36 0.36 13.72
C LEU A 366 20.97 -1.07 13.34
N GLU A 367 21.32 -2.03 14.19
CA GLU A 367 20.86 -3.40 14.00
C GLU A 367 19.35 -3.53 14.26
N PRO A 368 18.65 -4.37 13.48
CA PRO A 368 17.25 -4.67 13.75
C PRO A 368 17.10 -5.45 15.07
N ASP A 369 15.85 -5.63 15.46
CA ASP A 369 15.49 -6.48 16.57
C ASP A 369 15.93 -7.93 16.34
N ASP A 370 16.30 -8.66 17.43
CA ASP A 370 16.91 -9.98 17.33
C ASP A 370 15.90 -11.06 16.88
N ASP A 371 14.64 -10.96 17.24
CA ASP A 371 13.61 -11.97 16.98
C ASP A 371 12.47 -11.51 16.03
N GLY A 372 12.49 -10.23 15.62
CA GLY A 372 11.45 -9.68 14.75
C GLY A 372 10.11 -9.47 15.45
N ILE A 373 10.16 -9.27 16.78
CA ILE A 373 9.00 -8.99 17.62
C ILE A 373 9.23 -7.65 18.31
N ILE A 374 8.33 -6.72 18.16
CA ILE A 374 8.43 -5.40 18.80
C ILE A 374 7.23 -5.18 19.71
N PRO A 375 7.42 -5.06 21.04
CA PRO A 375 6.35 -4.76 21.96
C PRO A 375 5.83 -3.33 21.78
N VAL A 376 4.52 -3.13 22.03
CA VAL A 376 3.84 -1.83 22.05
C VAL A 376 3.15 -1.71 23.41
N THR A 377 3.92 -1.37 24.42
CA THR A 377 3.52 -1.47 25.84
C THR A 377 3.72 -0.17 26.63
N GLY A 378 3.94 0.97 25.93
CA GLY A 378 4.19 2.25 26.56
C GLY A 378 5.57 2.33 27.23
N GLY A 379 6.60 1.83 26.52
CA GLY A 379 7.99 1.91 26.96
C GLY A 379 8.38 0.93 28.06
N ALA A 380 7.59 -0.13 28.31
CA ALA A 380 7.93 -1.13 29.31
C ALA A 380 9.18 -1.95 28.98
N PHE A 381 9.56 -2.07 27.70
CA PHE A 381 10.73 -2.79 27.21
C PHE A 381 11.71 -1.85 26.52
N ASP A 382 12.98 -2.23 26.44
CA ASP A 382 14.01 -1.42 25.78
C ASP A 382 13.84 -1.39 24.25
N ASP A 383 13.25 -2.42 23.71
CA ASP A 383 12.87 -2.60 22.30
C ASP A 383 11.41 -2.20 22.00
N ASP A 384 10.74 -1.49 22.92
CA ASP A 384 9.39 -0.96 22.66
C ASP A 384 9.35 -0.10 21.40
N ALA A 385 8.26 -0.20 20.65
CA ALA A 385 8.10 0.43 19.34
C ALA A 385 8.40 1.94 19.35
N SER A 386 7.95 2.67 20.36
CA SER A 386 8.21 4.11 20.48
C SER A 386 9.70 4.41 20.69
N ARG A 387 10.40 3.61 21.48
CA ARG A 387 11.84 3.72 21.70
C ARG A 387 12.64 3.40 20.45
N ARG A 388 12.21 2.39 19.69
CA ARG A 388 12.86 1.99 18.44
C ARG A 388 12.67 3.04 17.35
N VAL A 389 11.49 3.62 17.19
CA VAL A 389 11.26 4.77 16.29
C VAL A 389 12.18 5.94 16.66
N LYS A 390 12.27 6.27 17.96
CA LYS A 390 13.16 7.32 18.47
C LYS A 390 14.65 7.01 18.18
N ALA A 391 15.06 5.75 18.27
CA ALA A 391 16.42 5.33 17.93
C ALA A 391 16.73 5.52 16.43
N VAL A 392 15.78 5.20 15.54
CA VAL A 392 15.90 5.46 14.10
C VAL A 392 16.04 6.97 13.84
N LEU A 393 15.18 7.81 14.43
CA LEU A 393 15.27 9.27 14.29
C LEU A 393 16.64 9.81 14.73
N ARG A 394 17.16 9.29 15.85
CA ARG A 394 18.50 9.68 16.35
C ARG A 394 19.61 9.33 15.37
N VAL A 395 19.53 8.18 14.72
CA VAL A 395 20.57 7.75 13.74
C VAL A 395 20.48 8.54 12.45
N VAL A 396 19.25 8.87 12.01
CA VAL A 396 18.99 9.52 10.72
C VAL A 396 19.19 11.03 10.79
N PHE A 397 18.66 11.69 11.84
CA PHE A 397 18.67 13.15 11.98
C PHE A 397 19.71 13.68 12.99
N GLY A 398 20.40 12.80 13.71
CA GLY A 398 21.34 13.16 14.76
C GLY A 398 20.69 13.22 16.16
N ALA A 399 21.55 13.28 17.16
CA ALA A 399 21.11 13.25 18.57
C ALA A 399 20.80 14.66 19.12
N SER A 400 21.41 15.71 18.57
CA SER A 400 21.29 17.10 19.05
C SER A 400 19.85 17.61 18.95
N ASP A 401 19.18 17.32 17.85
CA ASP A 401 17.87 17.90 17.50
C ASP A 401 16.72 16.90 17.71
N LEU A 402 16.99 15.82 18.44
CA LEU A 402 16.01 14.73 18.65
C LEU A 402 14.72 15.22 19.34
N GLY A 403 14.83 16.16 20.29
CA GLY A 403 13.67 16.75 20.98
C GLY A 403 12.76 17.49 19.99
N ASP A 404 13.31 18.39 19.21
CA ASP A 404 12.60 19.17 18.21
C ASP A 404 11.98 18.27 17.13
N ASN A 405 12.70 17.24 16.70
CA ASN A 405 12.22 16.25 15.75
C ASN A 405 11.04 15.42 16.29
N MET A 406 11.06 15.06 17.57
CA MET A 406 9.95 14.36 18.24
C MET A 406 8.72 15.27 18.38
N GLU A 407 8.91 16.54 18.78
CA GLU A 407 7.83 17.52 18.86
C GLU A 407 7.16 17.72 17.49
N PHE A 408 7.94 17.92 16.44
CA PHE A 408 7.42 18.11 15.09
C PHE A 408 6.73 16.84 14.57
N LEU A 409 7.33 15.65 14.73
CA LEU A 409 6.73 14.38 14.30
C LEU A 409 5.35 14.18 14.94
N THR A 410 5.26 14.35 16.26
CA THR A 410 4.00 14.12 16.99
C THR A 410 2.96 15.20 16.71
N ARG A 411 3.40 16.43 16.43
CA ARG A 411 2.54 17.49 15.93
C ARG A 411 1.92 17.14 14.58
N CYS A 412 2.70 16.56 13.64
CA CYS A 412 2.19 16.08 12.36
C CYS A 412 1.12 14.99 12.53
N LEU A 413 1.30 14.07 13.48
CA LEU A 413 0.31 13.01 13.76
C LEU A 413 -1.00 13.56 14.32
N ALA A 414 -0.99 14.72 14.97
CA ALA A 414 -2.16 15.36 15.56
C ALA A 414 -3.05 16.11 14.56
N VAL A 415 -2.68 16.18 13.27
CA VAL A 415 -3.48 16.83 12.22
C VAL A 415 -4.87 16.19 12.16
N LYS A 416 -5.89 17.02 12.26
CA LYS A 416 -7.28 16.63 12.03
C LYS A 416 -7.71 17.21 10.69
N SER A 417 -8.09 16.39 9.76
CA SER A 417 -8.74 16.86 8.54
C SER A 417 -9.98 17.67 8.94
N GLY A 418 -10.04 18.94 8.53
CA GLY A 418 -11.13 19.83 8.86
C GLY A 418 -12.49 19.24 8.44
N SER A 419 -13.53 19.50 9.25
CA SER A 419 -14.90 19.33 8.75
C SER A 419 -15.12 20.35 7.63
N ASN A 420 -15.87 20.00 6.59
CA ASN A 420 -16.13 20.81 5.38
C ASN A 420 -16.64 22.25 5.63
N THR A 421 -16.69 22.72 6.86
CA THR A 421 -17.28 23.98 7.27
C THR A 421 -16.45 24.81 8.25
N ALA A 422 -15.32 24.30 8.74
CA ALA A 422 -14.46 25.01 9.69
C ALA A 422 -13.15 25.43 9.03
N GLU A 423 -12.68 26.64 9.37
CA GLU A 423 -11.34 27.11 9.02
C GLU A 423 -10.29 26.13 9.56
N PHE A 424 -9.29 25.79 8.75
CA PHE A 424 -8.22 24.90 9.18
C PHE A 424 -7.39 25.56 10.28
N VAL A 425 -7.17 24.83 11.36
CA VAL A 425 -6.30 25.27 12.45
C VAL A 425 -5.11 24.31 12.52
N PRO A 426 -3.87 24.80 12.35
CA PRO A 426 -2.68 23.98 12.50
C PRO A 426 -2.65 23.25 13.84
N PRO A 427 -2.15 22.00 13.88
CA PRO A 427 -2.07 21.24 15.13
C PRO A 427 -1.08 21.90 16.09
N VAL A 428 -1.36 21.80 17.37
CA VAL A 428 -0.45 22.24 18.43
C VAL A 428 0.52 21.10 18.80
N ILE A 429 1.68 21.46 19.33
CA ILE A 429 2.64 20.49 19.86
C ILE A 429 1.99 19.79 21.07
N PRO A 430 1.96 18.45 21.11
CA PRO A 430 1.50 17.71 22.26
C PRO A 430 2.29 18.09 23.53
N ALA A 431 1.63 18.14 24.68
CA ALA A 431 2.28 18.46 25.95
C ALA A 431 3.36 17.42 26.35
N ASP A 432 3.21 16.20 25.87
CA ASP A 432 4.16 15.10 26.04
C ASP A 432 4.31 14.38 24.68
N PRO A 433 5.35 14.72 23.89
CA PRO A 433 5.61 14.09 22.60
C PRO A 433 5.90 12.60 22.70
N GLU A 434 6.55 12.12 23.76
CA GLU A 434 6.83 10.69 23.94
C GLU A 434 5.52 9.92 24.13
N GLN A 435 4.66 10.38 25.03
CA GLN A 435 3.33 9.80 25.22
C GLN A 435 2.47 9.87 23.94
N ALA A 436 2.57 10.94 23.18
CA ALA A 436 1.83 11.08 21.91
C ALA A 436 2.28 10.05 20.86
N LEU A 437 3.58 9.75 20.77
CA LEU A 437 4.08 8.68 19.91
C LEU A 437 3.64 7.29 20.40
N GLU A 438 3.73 7.01 21.71
CA GLU A 438 3.23 5.78 22.32
C GLU A 438 1.74 5.57 22.02
N ASP A 439 0.94 6.62 22.17
CA ASP A 439 -0.49 6.62 21.87
C ASP A 439 -0.78 6.33 20.39
N TYR A 440 0.01 6.90 19.47
CA TYR A 440 -0.11 6.61 18.05
C TYR A 440 0.22 5.14 17.76
N MET A 441 1.33 4.62 18.27
CA MET A 441 1.72 3.22 18.11
C MET A 441 0.65 2.27 18.64
N ALA A 442 0.11 2.60 19.82
CA ALA A 442 -0.91 1.79 20.48
C ALA A 442 -2.29 1.82 19.80
N LYS A 443 -2.71 2.94 19.19
CA LYS A 443 -4.10 3.15 18.76
C LYS A 443 -4.28 3.23 17.27
N SER A 444 -3.26 3.67 16.51
CA SER A 444 -3.41 4.06 15.11
C SER A 444 -2.49 3.31 14.16
N PHE A 445 -1.26 3.03 14.55
CA PHE A 445 -0.24 2.46 13.65
C PHE A 445 -0.71 1.20 12.92
N ALA A 446 -1.25 0.21 13.64
CA ALA A 446 -1.69 -1.04 13.02
C ALA A 446 -2.84 -0.84 12.01
N VAL A 447 -3.72 0.14 12.27
CA VAL A 447 -4.84 0.50 11.38
C VAL A 447 -4.33 1.20 10.13
N ASP A 448 -3.41 2.16 10.29
CA ASP A 448 -2.80 2.88 9.18
C ASP A 448 -1.99 1.91 8.30
N HIS A 449 -1.15 1.07 8.91
CA HIS A 449 -0.37 0.05 8.20
C HIS A 449 -1.27 -0.95 7.43
N GLN A 450 -2.36 -1.41 8.05
CA GLN A 450 -3.31 -2.29 7.36
C GLN A 450 -3.96 -1.59 6.15
N LYS A 451 -4.27 -0.31 6.26
CA LYS A 451 -4.86 0.48 5.18
C LYS A 451 -3.87 0.67 4.03
N ASP A 452 -2.64 1.07 4.34
CA ASP A 452 -1.59 1.34 3.36
C ASP A 452 -1.21 0.08 2.58
N TYR A 453 -1.19 -1.07 3.25
CA TYR A 453 -0.95 -2.39 2.65
C TYR A 453 -2.25 -3.08 2.16
N SER A 454 -3.29 -2.32 1.83
CA SER A 454 -4.53 -2.82 1.21
C SER A 454 -5.19 -3.99 1.95
N GLY A 455 -5.16 -3.96 3.29
CA GLY A 455 -5.70 -5.01 4.16
C GLY A 455 -4.81 -6.25 4.28
N ARG A 456 -3.56 -6.19 3.82
CA ARG A 456 -2.57 -7.28 3.84
C ARG A 456 -1.26 -6.84 4.50
N PRO A 457 -1.31 -6.43 5.79
CA PRO A 457 -0.16 -5.91 6.50
C PRO A 457 0.95 -6.95 6.59
N VAL A 458 2.21 -6.50 6.49
CA VAL A 458 3.40 -7.34 6.69
C VAL A 458 3.82 -7.40 8.16
N TYR A 459 3.44 -6.40 8.97
CA TYR A 459 3.60 -6.41 10.43
C TYR A 459 2.25 -6.71 11.06
N TRP A 460 2.16 -7.82 11.79
CA TRP A 460 0.93 -8.21 12.47
C TRP A 460 0.95 -7.78 13.92
N SER A 461 -0.17 -7.21 14.39
CA SER A 461 -0.36 -6.86 15.80
C SER A 461 -1.03 -8.02 16.53
N LEU A 462 -0.34 -8.59 17.52
CA LEU A 462 -0.91 -9.45 18.52
C LEU A 462 -1.38 -8.59 19.70
N GLU A 463 -2.66 -8.66 20.04
CA GLU A 463 -3.25 -7.73 20.98
C GLU A 463 -4.18 -8.43 21.98
N SER A 464 -4.07 -8.07 23.27
CA SER A 464 -5.03 -8.50 24.29
C SER A 464 -6.39 -7.81 24.08
N PRO A 465 -7.50 -8.36 24.60
CA PRO A 465 -8.87 -7.94 24.25
C PRO A 465 -9.21 -6.46 24.42
N LYS A 466 -8.54 -5.76 25.35
CA LYS A 466 -8.71 -4.32 25.56
C LYS A 466 -7.44 -3.52 25.23
N GLY A 467 -6.44 -4.19 24.67
CA GLY A 467 -5.20 -3.57 24.25
C GLY A 467 -4.22 -3.25 25.37
N ALA A 468 -4.33 -3.90 26.53
CA ALA A 468 -3.35 -3.74 27.60
C ALA A 468 -1.96 -4.25 27.23
N PHE A 469 -1.89 -5.27 26.37
CA PHE A 469 -0.65 -5.79 25.79
C PHE A 469 -0.78 -5.81 24.27
N ARG A 470 0.27 -5.37 23.58
CA ARG A 470 0.44 -5.52 22.12
C ARG A 470 1.88 -5.88 21.79
N ALA A 471 2.05 -6.62 20.71
CA ALA A 471 3.33 -6.85 20.07
C ALA A 471 3.15 -6.90 18.55
N LEU A 472 4.05 -6.26 17.82
CA LEU A 472 4.15 -6.39 16.36
C LEU A 472 5.07 -7.55 16.03
N ILE A 473 4.68 -8.37 15.06
CA ILE A 473 5.50 -9.45 14.51
C ILE A 473 5.68 -9.24 13.01
N TYR A 474 6.89 -9.47 12.50
CA TYR A 474 7.19 -9.36 11.07
C TYR A 474 7.04 -10.73 10.39
N LEU A 475 6.11 -10.83 9.43
CA LEU A 475 5.75 -12.09 8.79
C LEU A 475 6.92 -12.81 8.11
N HIS A 476 7.81 -12.07 7.46
CA HIS A 476 8.98 -12.63 6.78
C HIS A 476 10.03 -13.20 7.73
N ARG A 477 9.98 -12.81 9.01
CA ARG A 477 10.81 -13.36 10.09
C ARG A 477 10.05 -14.36 10.99
N TYR A 478 8.80 -14.61 10.68
CA TYR A 478 7.98 -15.54 11.46
C TYR A 478 8.52 -16.97 11.37
N THR A 479 8.63 -17.61 12.53
CA THR A 479 8.95 -19.02 12.70
C THR A 479 7.87 -19.70 13.58
N PRO A 480 7.77 -21.02 13.61
CA PRO A 480 6.86 -21.71 14.52
C PRO A 480 7.06 -21.37 16.00
N ASP A 481 8.21 -20.83 16.38
CA ASP A 481 8.54 -20.45 17.75
C ASP A 481 8.16 -18.99 18.09
N THR A 482 7.81 -18.17 17.10
CA THR A 482 7.53 -16.73 17.27
C THR A 482 6.47 -16.47 18.34
N ILE A 483 5.35 -17.20 18.33
CA ILE A 483 4.30 -17.03 19.37
C ILE A 483 4.80 -17.43 20.76
N GLY A 484 5.64 -18.45 20.84
CA GLY A 484 6.31 -18.84 22.08
C GLY A 484 7.24 -17.76 22.60
N GLN A 485 7.95 -17.07 21.72
CA GLN A 485 8.80 -15.92 22.08
C GLN A 485 7.96 -14.72 22.54
N VAL A 486 6.85 -14.39 21.86
CA VAL A 486 5.91 -13.35 22.33
C VAL A 486 5.43 -13.65 23.74
N LEU A 487 5.08 -14.91 24.02
CA LEU A 487 4.64 -15.34 25.35
C LEU A 487 5.76 -15.18 26.39
N THR A 488 6.94 -15.73 26.14
CA THR A 488 7.99 -15.89 27.16
C THR A 488 8.87 -14.68 27.33
N LYS A 489 9.17 -13.94 26.26
CA LYS A 489 10.03 -12.75 26.32
C LYS A 489 9.24 -11.47 26.66
N TYR A 490 7.96 -11.41 26.30
CA TYR A 490 7.20 -10.15 26.37
C TYR A 490 5.94 -10.25 27.24
N ALA A 491 4.97 -11.11 26.92
CA ALA A 491 3.68 -11.08 27.58
C ALA A 491 3.76 -11.48 29.08
N ALA A 492 4.47 -12.55 29.40
CA ALA A 492 4.63 -13.00 30.79
C ALA A 492 5.47 -12.00 31.63
N PRO A 493 6.65 -11.52 31.15
CA PRO A 493 7.40 -10.48 31.87
C PRO A 493 6.63 -9.16 32.01
N PHE A 494 5.76 -8.81 31.06
CA PHE A 494 4.91 -7.64 31.18
C PHE A 494 3.89 -7.75 32.32
N VAL A 495 3.27 -8.92 32.48
CA VAL A 495 2.39 -9.21 33.64
C VAL A 495 3.15 -9.02 34.95
N ASP A 496 4.40 -9.55 35.05
CA ASP A 496 5.20 -9.41 36.27
C ASP A 496 5.57 -7.95 36.56
N ARG A 497 5.86 -7.15 35.54
CA ARG A 497 6.08 -5.70 35.67
C ARG A 497 4.83 -4.97 36.17
N LEU A 498 3.65 -5.28 35.61
CA LEU A 498 2.38 -4.69 36.05
C LEU A 498 2.07 -5.06 37.50
N LYS A 499 2.33 -6.30 37.92
CA LYS A 499 2.18 -6.72 39.32
C LYS A 499 3.09 -5.91 40.26
N ALA A 500 4.36 -5.78 39.90
CA ALA A 500 5.32 -4.99 40.65
C ALA A 500 4.93 -3.51 40.74
N GLU A 501 4.37 -2.92 39.69
CA GLU A 501 3.85 -1.54 39.69
C GLU A 501 2.62 -1.42 40.62
N SER A 502 1.69 -2.37 40.56
CA SER A 502 0.52 -2.40 41.45
C SER A 502 0.93 -2.46 42.92
N GLU A 503 1.92 -3.30 43.27
CA GLU A 503 2.48 -3.38 44.60
C GLU A 503 3.18 -2.08 45.04
N ALA A 504 3.93 -1.42 44.14
CA ALA A 504 4.59 -0.15 44.42
C ALA A 504 3.55 0.94 44.74
N ILE A 505 2.49 1.02 43.92
CA ILE A 505 1.38 1.97 44.19
C ILE A 505 0.69 1.68 45.54
N GLY A 506 0.55 0.39 45.89
CA GLY A 506 0.04 -0.01 47.19
C GLY A 506 0.91 0.53 48.33
N ARG A 507 2.24 0.41 48.22
CA ARG A 507 3.18 0.98 49.23
C ARG A 507 3.09 2.52 49.31
N ASP A 508 3.02 3.20 48.15
CA ASP A 508 2.89 4.67 48.10
C ASP A 508 1.58 5.14 48.75
N ARG A 509 0.48 4.43 48.49
CA ARG A 509 -0.81 4.67 49.10
C ARG A 509 -0.75 4.55 50.66
N ASP A 510 -0.08 3.52 51.15
CA ASP A 510 0.05 3.27 52.60
C ASP A 510 1.04 4.25 53.27
N ALA A 511 1.93 4.87 52.50
CA ALA A 511 2.85 5.91 52.96
C ALA A 511 2.18 7.29 53.14
N VAL A 512 0.96 7.52 52.60
CA VAL A 512 0.22 8.78 52.75
C VAL A 512 -0.17 9.00 54.19
N LYS A 513 0.46 9.98 54.82
CA LYS A 513 0.21 10.37 56.23
C LYS A 513 -0.95 11.38 56.32
N GLY A 514 -1.72 11.31 57.41
CA GLY A 514 -2.82 12.22 57.69
C GLY A 514 -4.20 11.59 57.48
N ASN A 515 -5.20 12.18 58.19
CA ASN A 515 -6.62 11.75 58.12
C ASN A 515 -7.53 12.92 57.68
N ASP A 516 -6.97 13.84 56.90
CA ASP A 516 -7.71 14.95 56.34
C ASP A 516 -8.25 14.64 54.94
N ARG A 517 -9.16 15.48 54.47
CA ARG A 517 -9.80 15.35 53.17
C ARG A 517 -8.81 15.32 51.99
N LYS A 518 -7.61 15.90 52.15
CA LYS A 518 -6.56 15.91 51.13
C LYS A 518 -5.89 14.54 51.05
N SER A 519 -5.50 13.98 52.20
CA SER A 519 -4.91 12.64 52.29
C SER A 519 -5.88 11.55 51.82
N ASP A 520 -7.19 11.69 52.09
CA ASP A 520 -8.21 10.76 51.58
C ASP A 520 -8.33 10.82 50.05
N ARG A 521 -8.28 12.02 49.47
CA ARG A 521 -8.29 12.16 47.98
C ARG A 521 -7.02 11.56 47.34
N GLU A 522 -5.89 11.72 48.01
CA GLU A 522 -4.62 11.16 47.52
C GLU A 522 -4.65 9.64 47.59
N ARG A 523 -5.09 9.04 48.71
CA ARG A 523 -5.30 7.59 48.81
C ARG A 523 -6.27 7.06 47.74
N ALA A 524 -7.42 7.72 47.57
CA ALA A 524 -8.39 7.35 46.54
C ALA A 524 -7.80 7.40 45.09
N ARG A 525 -6.86 8.33 44.81
CA ARG A 525 -6.15 8.39 43.53
C ARG A 525 -5.22 7.19 43.34
N PHE A 526 -4.49 6.79 44.38
CA PHE A 526 -3.68 5.57 44.34
C PHE A 526 -4.52 4.31 44.19
N ASP A 527 -5.63 4.19 44.93
CA ASP A 527 -6.55 3.07 44.85
C ASP A 527 -7.12 2.93 43.43
N LYS A 528 -7.50 4.05 42.79
CA LYS A 528 -7.97 4.06 41.39
C LYS A 528 -6.88 3.61 40.44
N LYS A 529 -5.65 4.14 40.53
CA LYS A 529 -4.53 3.78 39.68
C LYS A 529 -4.18 2.29 39.83
N ARG A 530 -4.18 1.79 41.07
CA ARG A 530 -3.94 0.37 41.36
C ARG A 530 -4.99 -0.53 40.70
N SER A 531 -6.27 -0.17 40.87
CA SER A 531 -7.38 -0.93 40.24
C SER A 531 -7.28 -0.98 38.69
N GLU A 532 -6.84 0.11 38.06
CA GLU A 532 -6.62 0.16 36.62
C GLU A 532 -5.49 -0.81 36.19
N ILE A 533 -4.40 -0.89 36.98
CA ILE A 533 -3.29 -1.80 36.71
C ILE A 533 -3.70 -3.25 36.98
N ASP A 534 -4.39 -3.52 38.07
CA ASP A 534 -4.88 -4.87 38.39
C ASP A 534 -5.83 -5.39 37.29
N ALA A 535 -6.64 -4.51 36.70
CA ALA A 535 -7.48 -4.84 35.55
C ALA A 535 -6.64 -5.21 34.31
N LYS A 536 -5.53 -4.49 34.05
CA LYS A 536 -4.59 -4.86 32.97
C LYS A 536 -3.91 -6.20 33.24
N VAL A 537 -3.48 -6.46 34.46
CA VAL A 537 -2.91 -7.76 34.87
C VAL A 537 -3.88 -8.90 34.55
N ALA A 538 -5.14 -8.78 34.99
CA ALA A 538 -6.15 -9.79 34.73
C ALA A 538 -6.43 -10.02 33.23
N GLU A 539 -6.45 -8.92 32.45
CA GLU A 539 -6.65 -8.97 31.02
C GLU A 539 -5.51 -9.72 30.32
N VAL A 540 -4.25 -9.31 30.58
CA VAL A 540 -3.08 -9.91 29.90
C VAL A 540 -2.88 -11.35 30.34
N GLN A 541 -3.08 -11.69 31.62
CA GLN A 541 -3.03 -13.06 32.10
C GLN A 541 -4.09 -13.92 31.39
N GLY A 542 -5.33 -13.43 31.29
CA GLY A 542 -6.40 -14.12 30.57
C GLY A 542 -6.07 -14.34 29.08
N TYR A 543 -5.41 -13.37 28.45
CA TYR A 543 -4.94 -13.48 27.06
C TYR A 543 -3.82 -14.52 26.91
N ILE A 544 -2.88 -14.56 27.85
CA ILE A 544 -1.84 -15.58 27.90
C ILE A 544 -2.47 -16.97 27.98
N ASP A 545 -3.35 -17.19 28.95
CA ASP A 545 -3.92 -18.51 29.25
C ASP A 545 -4.84 -19.01 28.14
N SER A 546 -5.63 -18.11 27.54
CA SER A 546 -6.66 -18.50 26.56
C SER A 546 -6.20 -18.43 25.10
N VAL A 547 -5.15 -17.68 24.77
CA VAL A 547 -4.73 -17.44 23.39
C VAL A 547 -3.26 -17.76 23.16
N LEU A 548 -2.33 -17.05 23.82
CA LEU A 548 -0.91 -17.16 23.48
C LEU A 548 -0.33 -18.54 23.82
N GLN A 549 -0.65 -19.09 24.99
CA GLN A 549 -0.13 -20.41 25.41
C GLN A 549 -0.65 -21.55 24.52
N PRO A 550 -1.95 -21.65 24.18
CA PRO A 550 -2.44 -22.64 23.21
C PRO A 550 -1.80 -22.51 21.82
N LEU A 551 -1.63 -21.28 21.32
CA LEU A 551 -0.98 -21.05 20.02
C LEU A 551 0.51 -21.42 20.03
N ALA A 552 1.24 -21.04 21.09
CA ALA A 552 2.66 -21.36 21.25
C ALA A 552 2.90 -22.88 21.27
N GLN A 553 2.04 -23.64 21.96
CA GLN A 553 2.15 -25.09 22.03
C GLN A 553 1.93 -25.77 20.67
N ARG A 554 1.16 -25.17 19.76
CA ARG A 554 0.86 -25.70 18.43
C ARG A 554 1.96 -25.48 17.42
N ARG A 555 2.86 -24.52 17.64
CA ARG A 555 3.99 -24.22 16.75
C ARG A 555 3.56 -24.12 15.28
N ILE A 556 2.56 -23.28 15.01
CA ILE A 556 1.91 -23.19 13.69
C ILE A 556 2.93 -22.71 12.66
N HIS A 557 3.05 -23.46 11.56
CA HIS A 557 3.86 -23.06 10.41
C HIS A 557 3.05 -22.14 9.48
N LEU A 558 3.62 -20.98 9.14
CA LEU A 558 3.11 -20.07 8.12
C LEU A 558 4.00 -20.17 6.87
N ASP A 559 3.38 -20.14 5.70
CA ASP A 559 4.06 -20.09 4.40
C ASP A 559 3.66 -18.78 3.72
N LEU A 560 4.64 -17.91 3.39
CA LEU A 560 4.36 -16.62 2.75
C LEU A 560 3.62 -16.79 1.42
N ASP A 561 3.91 -17.86 0.65
CA ASP A 561 3.24 -18.14 -0.61
C ASP A 561 1.72 -18.34 -0.48
N ASP A 562 1.25 -18.72 0.69
CA ASP A 562 -0.19 -18.82 0.96
C ASP A 562 -0.86 -17.45 1.07
N GLY A 563 -0.07 -16.40 1.31
CA GLY A 563 -0.51 -15.02 1.49
C GLY A 563 -1.12 -14.76 2.87
N VAL A 564 -1.26 -13.47 3.18
CA VAL A 564 -1.71 -12.98 4.50
C VAL A 564 -3.05 -13.55 4.91
N ARG A 565 -4.01 -13.69 4.00
CA ARG A 565 -5.37 -14.16 4.35
C ARG A 565 -5.38 -15.61 4.81
N ILE A 566 -4.67 -16.48 4.11
CA ILE A 566 -4.62 -17.92 4.46
C ILE A 566 -3.80 -18.10 5.76
N ASN A 567 -2.70 -17.39 5.89
CA ASN A 567 -1.87 -17.46 7.10
C ASN A 567 -2.63 -16.98 8.35
N ARG A 568 -3.47 -15.94 8.22
CA ARG A 568 -4.39 -15.53 9.29
C ARG A 568 -5.36 -16.65 9.67
N LEU A 569 -5.88 -17.38 8.68
CA LEU A 569 -6.75 -18.52 8.94
C LEU A 569 -6.03 -19.61 9.71
N LYS A 570 -4.81 -19.98 9.31
CA LYS A 570 -4.00 -20.99 10.02
C LYS A 570 -3.84 -20.65 11.49
N LEU A 571 -3.54 -19.39 11.82
CA LEU A 571 -3.43 -18.94 13.22
C LEU A 571 -4.80 -18.96 13.93
N ALA A 572 -5.88 -18.51 13.28
CA ALA A 572 -7.21 -18.51 13.85
C ALA A 572 -7.70 -19.94 14.18
N TYR A 573 -7.47 -20.90 13.28
CA TYR A 573 -7.78 -22.32 13.52
C TYR A 573 -6.89 -22.89 14.64
N GLY A 574 -5.64 -22.50 14.70
CA GLY A 574 -4.72 -22.91 15.74
C GLY A 574 -5.17 -22.45 17.13
N TRP A 575 -5.81 -21.30 17.24
CA TRP A 575 -6.32 -20.77 18.50
C TRP A 575 -7.59 -21.47 18.99
N ARG A 576 -8.46 -21.92 18.08
CA ARG A 576 -9.72 -22.57 18.44
C ARG A 576 -9.55 -24.09 18.55
N SER A 577 -9.55 -24.62 19.77
CA SER A 577 -9.38 -26.05 20.03
C SER A 577 -10.51 -26.91 19.43
N ASP A 578 -11.72 -26.37 19.34
CA ASP A 578 -12.90 -27.02 18.74
C ASP A 578 -12.83 -27.11 17.20
N LEU A 579 -11.93 -26.33 16.55
CA LEU A 579 -11.66 -26.40 15.12
C LEU A 579 -10.36 -27.16 14.78
N ALA A 580 -9.60 -27.59 15.77
CA ALA A 580 -8.32 -28.27 15.58
C ALA A 580 -8.44 -29.66 14.95
N ASP A 581 -9.59 -30.29 15.10
CA ASP A 581 -9.88 -31.62 14.54
C ASP A 581 -10.41 -31.56 13.10
N LEU A 582 -10.64 -30.33 12.57
CA LEU A 582 -10.92 -30.19 11.15
C LEU A 582 -9.62 -30.42 10.38
N PRO A 583 -9.62 -31.32 9.36
CA PRO A 583 -8.45 -31.50 8.52
C PRO A 583 -8.02 -30.13 8.00
N GLN A 584 -6.75 -29.77 8.20
CA GLN A 584 -6.20 -28.56 7.58
C GLN A 584 -6.52 -28.67 6.10
N PRO A 585 -7.28 -27.75 5.51
CA PRO A 585 -7.54 -27.82 4.09
C PRO A 585 -6.19 -27.77 3.40
N ALA A 586 -5.86 -28.82 2.65
CA ALA A 586 -4.78 -28.74 1.70
C ALA A 586 -5.08 -27.50 0.84
N ILE A 587 -4.19 -26.53 0.85
CA ILE A 587 -4.37 -25.27 0.12
C ILE A 587 -4.44 -25.67 -1.34
N GLY A 588 -5.61 -25.55 -1.94
CA GLY A 588 -5.90 -26.03 -3.30
C GLY A 588 -7.13 -26.92 -3.41
N ASP A 589 -7.39 -27.80 -2.45
CA ASP A 589 -8.49 -28.79 -2.51
C ASP A 589 -9.69 -28.47 -1.62
N ALA A 590 -9.70 -27.31 -0.95
CA ALA A 590 -10.86 -26.93 -0.15
C ALA A 590 -12.09 -26.76 -1.04
N THR A 591 -13.07 -27.66 -0.85
CA THR A 591 -14.37 -27.55 -1.54
C THR A 591 -15.03 -26.20 -1.22
N THR A 592 -15.93 -25.76 -2.11
CA THR A 592 -16.68 -24.50 -1.94
C THR A 592 -17.40 -24.44 -0.59
N ASP A 593 -17.81 -25.59 -0.04
CA ASP A 593 -18.52 -25.69 1.24
C ASP A 593 -17.60 -25.51 2.44
N VAL A 594 -16.36 -26.02 2.38
CA VAL A 594 -15.33 -25.76 3.40
C VAL A 594 -14.95 -24.27 3.36
N LYS A 595 -14.79 -23.66 2.17
CA LYS A 595 -14.54 -22.22 2.02
C LYS A 595 -15.70 -21.38 2.56
N LYS A 596 -16.95 -21.79 2.40
CA LYS A 596 -18.14 -21.14 2.98
C LYS A 596 -18.22 -21.32 4.49
N GLY A 597 -17.91 -22.51 5.01
CA GLY A 597 -17.83 -22.79 6.43
C GLY A 597 -16.76 -21.91 7.09
N ILE A 598 -15.55 -21.89 6.53
CA ILE A 598 -14.44 -21.03 6.96
C ILE A 598 -14.86 -19.55 6.91
N ALA A 599 -15.51 -19.08 5.84
CA ALA A 599 -15.99 -17.70 5.72
C ALA A 599 -17.10 -17.37 6.72
N THR A 600 -17.93 -18.34 7.09
CA THR A 600 -19.01 -18.18 8.08
C THR A 600 -18.44 -18.17 9.49
N ASP A 601 -17.52 -19.05 9.79
CA ASP A 601 -16.81 -19.12 11.07
C ASP A 601 -15.91 -17.91 11.27
N LEU A 602 -15.30 -17.40 10.20
CA LEU A 602 -14.57 -16.12 10.22
C LEU A 602 -15.49 -14.91 10.43
N LYS A 603 -16.71 -14.89 9.88
CA LYS A 603 -17.70 -13.85 10.19
C LYS A 603 -18.09 -13.87 11.65
N TRP A 604 -18.22 -15.05 12.21
CA TRP A 604 -18.51 -15.24 13.62
C TRP A 604 -17.30 -14.85 14.49
N ALA A 605 -16.12 -15.37 14.18
CA ALA A 605 -14.87 -14.97 14.81
C ALA A 605 -14.61 -13.47 14.69
N ARG A 606 -14.89 -12.85 13.52
CA ARG A 606 -14.87 -11.38 13.35
C ARG A 606 -15.88 -10.67 14.25
N GLY A 607 -17.03 -11.26 14.54
CA GLY A 607 -18.03 -10.71 15.47
C GLY A 607 -17.54 -10.67 16.91
N GLU A 608 -16.95 -11.75 17.40
CA GLU A 608 -16.33 -11.81 18.74
C GLU A 608 -15.01 -11.05 18.79
N ILE A 609 -14.21 -11.15 17.76
CA ILE A 609 -12.94 -10.45 17.62
C ILE A 609 -13.13 -8.93 17.54
N LYS A 610 -14.14 -8.41 16.81
CA LYS A 610 -14.50 -6.99 16.87
C LYS A 610 -14.95 -6.53 18.25
N LYS A 611 -15.62 -7.39 19.01
CA LYS A 611 -15.97 -7.10 20.40
C LYS A 611 -14.76 -7.06 21.34
N ASN A 612 -13.69 -7.74 20.98
CA ASN A 612 -12.52 -7.96 21.85
C ASN A 612 -11.24 -7.28 21.33
N ASN A 613 -11.31 -6.39 20.31
CA ASN A 613 -10.16 -5.67 19.73
C ASN A 613 -8.96 -6.57 19.37
N VAL A 614 -9.20 -7.76 18.91
CA VAL A 614 -8.12 -8.68 18.50
C VAL A 614 -7.76 -8.46 17.03
N TRP A 615 -6.51 -8.41 16.72
CA TRP A 615 -5.68 -8.29 15.51
C TRP A 615 -6.25 -8.63 14.10
N TRP A 616 -7.56 -8.76 13.95
CA TRP A 616 -8.24 -9.10 12.68
C TRP A 616 -9.10 -7.98 12.09
N SER A 617 -9.13 -6.81 12.63
CA SER A 617 -9.99 -5.72 12.12
C SER A 617 -9.64 -5.30 10.69
#